data_0eefd8c723fbac6594f77a7d8a80e529
#
_entry.id   0eefd8c723fbac6594f77a7d8a80e529
#
_cell.length_a   1.000
_cell.length_b   1.000
_cell.length_c   1.000
_cell.angle_alpha   90.00
_cell.angle_beta   90.00
_cell.angle_gamma   90.00
#
_symmetry.space_group_name_H-M   'P 1'
#
loop_
_entity.id
_entity.type
_entity.pdbx_description
1 polymer ?
#
loop_
_entity_poly.entity_id
_entity_poly.type
_entity_poly.pdbx_seq_one_letter_code
_entity_poly.pdbx_strand_id
1 'polypeptide(L)'
;MGKEPTQEQMEVLGYSGNIVVTAKPGSGKTFTVVEKIANIMPSLPDYQGVIAISFTNKASDELKRRCKQRGIEAKQSFFGTIDKFYISQIIIPFASHLTCLMPEYEVVNSIEDDSEYYELRNIDGQLTSQQESLLLSSLKEGKIFLGISGEIALYILKNAPAAMNYIKARYTHIFIDEYQDCGEIQHEIFLLLV
;
A
#
# COMPACT_ATOMS: atom_id res chain seq x y z
N MET A 1 28.12 -11.33 13.87
CA MET A 1 27.29 -12.53 14.09
C MET A 1 25.84 -12.08 13.93
N GLY A 2 25.11 -12.61 12.96
CA GLY A 2 23.68 -12.34 12.81
C GLY A 2 22.90 -12.95 13.96
N LYS A 3 21.86 -12.27 14.41
CA LYS A 3 20.95 -12.78 15.44
C LYS A 3 20.20 -13.98 14.85
N GLU A 4 20.27 -15.15 15.49
CA GLU A 4 19.48 -16.32 15.05
C GLU A 4 18.00 -16.12 15.41
N PRO A 5 17.07 -16.54 14.51
CA PRO A 5 15.65 -16.51 14.78
C PRO A 5 15.27 -17.40 15.98
N THR A 6 14.33 -16.96 16.80
CA THR A 6 13.70 -17.81 17.83
C THR A 6 12.82 -18.87 17.18
N GLN A 7 12.38 -19.89 17.94
CA GLN A 7 11.48 -20.93 17.44
C GLN A 7 10.18 -20.35 16.89
N GLU A 8 9.56 -19.40 17.60
CA GLU A 8 8.34 -18.72 17.15
C GLU A 8 8.58 -17.92 15.85
N GLN A 9 9.73 -17.27 15.71
CA GLN A 9 10.12 -16.58 14.49
C GLN A 9 10.33 -17.56 13.33
N MET A 10 10.92 -18.72 13.58
CA MET A 10 11.08 -19.77 12.56
C MET A 10 9.73 -20.30 12.06
N GLU A 11 8.74 -20.46 12.93
CA GLU A 11 7.38 -20.84 12.53
C GLU A 11 6.78 -19.81 11.57
N VAL A 12 6.89 -18.49 11.88
CA VAL A 12 6.45 -17.41 10.98
C VAL A 12 7.21 -17.44 9.65
N LEU A 13 8.54 -17.66 9.69
CA LEU A 13 9.35 -17.72 8.47
C LEU A 13 8.98 -18.89 7.57
N GLY A 14 8.62 -20.04 8.14
CA GLY A 14 8.21 -21.23 7.40
C GLY A 14 6.76 -21.23 6.92
N TYR A 15 5.90 -20.33 7.44
CA TYR A 15 4.48 -20.30 7.08
C TYR A 15 4.27 -19.73 5.67
N SER A 16 3.40 -20.37 4.89
CA SER A 16 2.93 -19.89 3.58
C SER A 16 1.42 -19.59 3.66
N GLY A 17 1.00 -18.42 3.18
CA GLY A 17 -0.38 -17.95 3.23
C GLY A 17 -0.53 -16.67 4.06
N ASN A 18 -1.77 -16.26 4.29
CA ASN A 18 -2.07 -15.05 5.05
C ASN A 18 -1.91 -15.31 6.55
N ILE A 19 -1.15 -14.46 7.23
CA ILE A 19 -0.86 -14.60 8.66
C ILE A 19 -0.88 -13.24 9.34
N VAL A 20 -1.45 -13.20 10.55
CA VAL A 20 -1.32 -12.07 11.46
C VAL A 20 -0.39 -12.47 12.60
N VAL A 21 0.68 -11.71 12.80
CA VAL A 21 1.67 -11.96 13.85
C VAL A 21 1.48 -10.94 14.97
N THR A 22 1.06 -11.42 16.14
CA THR A 22 0.99 -10.59 17.34
C THR A 22 2.25 -10.77 18.17
N ALA A 23 2.87 -9.68 18.56
CA ALA A 23 4.12 -9.75 19.31
C ALA A 23 4.34 -8.49 20.17
N LYS A 24 4.96 -8.67 21.34
CA LYS A 24 5.30 -7.55 22.24
C LYS A 24 6.29 -6.57 21.60
N PRO A 25 6.29 -5.29 21.99
CA PRO A 25 7.34 -4.36 21.58
C PRO A 25 8.74 -4.93 21.88
N GLY A 26 9.66 -4.78 20.93
CA GLY A 26 11.03 -5.29 21.07
C GLY A 26 11.22 -6.80 20.81
N SER A 27 10.17 -7.56 20.50
CA SER A 27 10.25 -9.00 20.18
C SER A 27 10.95 -9.34 18.87
N GLY A 28 11.26 -8.34 18.05
CA GLY A 28 11.92 -8.54 16.76
C GLY A 28 10.99 -8.65 15.56
N LYS A 29 9.77 -8.11 15.62
CA LYS A 29 8.83 -8.07 14.47
C LYS A 29 9.52 -7.64 13.17
N THR A 30 10.18 -6.48 13.17
CA THR A 30 10.90 -5.97 11.99
C THR A 30 11.99 -6.93 11.50
N PHE A 31 12.71 -7.58 12.42
CA PHE A 31 13.70 -8.61 12.05
C PHE A 31 13.03 -9.77 11.32
N THR A 32 11.92 -10.29 11.84
CA THR A 32 11.18 -11.39 11.22
C THR A 32 10.65 -11.00 9.81
N VAL A 33 10.15 -9.78 9.64
CA VAL A 33 9.72 -9.26 8.33
C VAL A 33 10.90 -9.21 7.35
N VAL A 34 12.05 -8.68 7.77
CA VAL A 34 13.26 -8.61 6.92
C VAL A 34 13.73 -10.01 6.49
N GLU A 35 13.81 -10.96 7.44
CA GLU A 35 14.20 -12.34 7.11
C GLU A 35 13.16 -13.03 6.19
N LYS A 36 11.86 -12.77 6.38
CA LYS A 36 10.81 -13.28 5.47
C LYS A 36 10.98 -12.74 4.06
N ILE A 37 11.21 -11.44 3.91
CA ILE A 37 11.50 -10.81 2.62
C ILE A 37 12.78 -11.41 2.02
N ALA A 38 13.84 -11.61 2.81
CA ALA A 38 15.09 -12.21 2.36
C ALA A 38 14.91 -13.63 1.79
N ASN A 39 14.00 -14.41 2.38
CA ASN A 39 13.69 -15.76 1.91
C ASN A 39 12.88 -15.77 0.59
N ILE A 40 12.04 -14.76 0.36
CA ILE A 40 11.14 -14.67 -0.80
C ILE A 40 11.86 -14.07 -2.02
N MET A 41 12.60 -12.98 -1.84
CA MET A 41 13.16 -12.18 -2.92
C MET A 41 14.01 -12.96 -3.94
N PRO A 42 14.86 -13.94 -3.56
CA PRO A 42 15.66 -14.70 -4.52
C PRO A 42 14.83 -15.50 -5.52
N SER A 43 13.61 -15.93 -5.14
CA SER A 43 12.73 -16.72 -6.01
C SER A 43 11.90 -15.86 -6.98
N LEU A 44 11.82 -14.55 -6.77
CA LEU A 44 11.03 -13.66 -7.62
C LEU A 44 11.82 -13.27 -8.87
N PRO A 45 11.16 -13.17 -10.04
CA PRO A 45 11.75 -12.55 -11.22
C PRO A 45 11.95 -11.03 -11.02
N ASP A 46 12.78 -10.40 -11.86
CA ASP A 46 13.17 -8.99 -11.69
C ASP A 46 12.01 -7.99 -11.85
N TYR A 47 10.94 -8.38 -12.55
CA TYR A 47 9.74 -7.55 -12.71
C TYR A 47 8.75 -7.68 -11.54
N GLN A 48 9.02 -8.53 -10.58
CA GLN A 48 8.19 -8.72 -9.37
C GLN A 48 8.89 -8.19 -8.13
N GLY A 49 8.09 -8.00 -7.08
CA GLY A 49 8.56 -7.55 -5.78
C GLY A 49 7.52 -7.79 -4.70
N VAL A 50 7.75 -7.19 -3.56
CA VAL A 50 6.85 -7.23 -2.41
C VAL A 50 6.37 -5.81 -2.08
N ILE A 51 5.21 -5.69 -1.44
CA ILE A 51 4.74 -4.47 -0.80
C ILE A 51 5.12 -4.54 0.67
N ALA A 52 5.84 -3.56 1.17
CA ALA A 52 6.19 -3.43 2.58
C ALA A 52 5.75 -2.06 3.10
N ILE A 53 4.67 -2.05 3.87
CA ILE A 53 3.98 -0.85 4.35
C ILE A 53 4.22 -0.69 5.84
N SER A 54 4.48 0.56 6.23
CA SER A 54 4.49 1.03 7.62
C SER A 54 3.69 2.32 7.73
N PHE A 55 3.15 2.61 8.93
CA PHE A 55 2.35 3.82 9.14
C PHE A 55 3.16 5.12 9.21
N THR A 56 4.49 5.03 9.37
CA THR A 56 5.37 6.19 9.41
C THR A 56 6.50 6.09 8.40
N ASN A 57 6.92 7.23 7.86
CA ASN A 57 8.09 7.30 6.99
C ASN A 57 9.33 6.71 7.67
N LYS A 58 9.54 7.03 8.96
CA LYS A 58 10.70 6.54 9.73
C LYS A 58 10.73 5.01 9.82
N ALA A 59 9.59 4.36 10.07
CA ALA A 59 9.53 2.90 10.16
C ALA A 59 9.75 2.25 8.78
N SER A 60 9.17 2.83 7.73
CA SER A 60 9.37 2.38 6.35
C SER A 60 10.83 2.51 5.91
N ASP A 61 11.47 3.65 6.17
CA ASP A 61 12.89 3.88 5.85
C ASP A 61 13.80 2.91 6.61
N GLU A 62 13.49 2.64 7.88
CA GLU A 62 14.23 1.67 8.70
C GLU A 62 14.09 0.25 8.14
N LEU A 63 12.87 -0.17 7.74
CA LEU A 63 12.65 -1.47 7.11
C LEU A 63 13.44 -1.60 5.80
N LYS A 64 13.36 -0.60 4.93
CA LYS A 64 14.12 -0.54 3.69
C LYS A 64 15.63 -0.58 3.93
N ARG A 65 16.11 0.17 4.91
CA ARG A 65 17.53 0.19 5.30
C ARG A 65 18.00 -1.19 5.77
N ARG A 66 17.21 -1.89 6.61
CA ARG A 66 17.54 -3.24 7.10
C ARG A 66 17.56 -4.25 5.97
N CYS A 67 16.60 -4.21 5.03
CA CYS A 67 16.63 -5.06 3.85
C CYS A 67 17.92 -4.84 3.04
N LYS A 68 18.31 -3.58 2.80
CA LYS A 68 19.57 -3.26 2.12
C LYS A 68 20.81 -3.78 2.87
N GLN A 69 20.86 -3.61 4.20
CA GLN A 69 21.96 -4.12 5.03
C GLN A 69 22.03 -5.65 5.03
N ARG A 70 20.89 -6.33 4.86
CA ARG A 70 20.81 -7.79 4.73
C ARG A 70 21.24 -8.29 3.35
N GLY A 71 21.54 -7.37 2.42
CA GLY A 71 21.91 -7.70 1.04
C GLY A 71 20.73 -8.04 0.14
N ILE A 72 19.50 -7.66 0.52
CA ILE A 72 18.30 -7.92 -0.27
C ILE A 72 18.23 -6.90 -1.41
N GLU A 73 18.19 -7.41 -2.64
CA GLU A 73 17.90 -6.62 -3.81
C GLU A 73 16.42 -6.25 -3.86
N ALA A 74 16.11 -4.95 -3.94
CA ALA A 74 14.72 -4.49 -3.84
C ALA A 74 13.85 -4.88 -5.04
N LYS A 75 14.45 -5.16 -6.22
CA LYS A 75 13.72 -5.43 -7.47
C LYS A 75 12.59 -4.39 -7.67
N GLN A 76 11.37 -4.84 -7.96
CA GLN A 76 10.20 -3.97 -8.12
C GLN A 76 9.40 -3.76 -6.82
N SER A 77 10.01 -4.04 -5.66
CA SER A 77 9.32 -3.91 -4.37
C SER A 77 9.01 -2.46 -4.02
N PHE A 78 7.90 -2.27 -3.33
CA PHE A 78 7.50 -1.00 -2.74
C PHE A 78 7.80 -1.00 -1.23
N PHE A 79 8.47 0.04 -0.76
CA PHE A 79 8.68 0.33 0.66
C PHE A 79 8.18 1.76 0.93
N GLY A 80 7.18 1.93 1.75
CA GLY A 80 6.60 3.25 1.99
C GLY A 80 5.47 3.26 3.00
N THR A 81 4.84 4.42 3.14
CA THR A 81 3.57 4.54 3.86
C THR A 81 2.41 4.10 2.97
N ILE A 82 1.27 3.87 3.60
CA ILE A 82 0.06 3.40 2.92
C ILE A 82 -0.43 4.41 1.87
N ASP A 83 -0.45 5.71 2.22
CA ASP A 83 -0.86 6.76 1.29
C ASP A 83 0.10 6.88 0.10
N LYS A 84 1.42 6.77 0.36
CA LYS A 84 2.40 6.74 -0.73
C LYS A 84 2.18 5.56 -1.67
N PHE A 85 1.79 4.40 -1.14
CA PHE A 85 1.43 3.24 -1.95
C PHE A 85 0.23 3.55 -2.83
N TYR A 86 -0.85 4.06 -2.26
CA TYR A 86 -2.05 4.41 -3.00
C TYR A 86 -1.76 5.42 -4.10
N ILE A 87 -1.12 6.52 -3.75
CA ILE A 87 -0.86 7.61 -4.70
C ILE A 87 0.09 7.17 -5.82
N SER A 88 1.23 6.58 -5.48
CA SER A 88 2.28 6.30 -6.46
C SER A 88 2.10 5.00 -7.25
N GLN A 89 1.42 4.00 -6.68
CA GLN A 89 1.28 2.68 -7.33
C GLN A 89 -0.11 2.44 -7.90
N ILE A 90 -1.13 3.18 -7.46
CA ILE A 90 -2.52 2.98 -7.90
C ILE A 90 -3.06 4.24 -8.56
N ILE A 91 -3.12 5.38 -7.85
CA ILE A 91 -3.85 6.56 -8.33
C ILE A 91 -3.17 7.17 -9.56
N ILE A 92 -1.95 7.64 -9.42
CA ILE A 92 -1.23 8.31 -10.52
C ILE A 92 -1.12 7.41 -11.76
N PRO A 93 -0.75 6.11 -11.66
CA PRO A 93 -0.62 5.27 -12.84
C PRO A 93 -1.94 4.91 -13.53
N PHE A 94 -3.06 4.88 -12.80
CA PHE A 94 -4.29 4.29 -13.32
C PHE A 94 -5.53 5.21 -13.34
N ALA A 95 -5.46 6.42 -12.79
CA ALA A 95 -6.60 7.35 -12.83
C ALA A 95 -7.04 7.66 -14.28
N SER A 96 -6.11 7.71 -15.22
CA SER A 96 -6.40 7.92 -16.65
C SER A 96 -7.28 6.84 -17.28
N HIS A 97 -7.31 5.64 -16.75
CA HIS A 97 -8.20 4.57 -17.20
C HIS A 97 -9.68 4.89 -16.93
N LEU A 98 -9.96 5.78 -15.98
CA LEU A 98 -11.32 6.21 -15.63
C LEU A 98 -11.65 7.58 -16.20
N THR A 99 -10.66 8.47 -16.27
CA THR A 99 -10.86 9.86 -16.66
C THR A 99 -10.57 10.13 -18.14
N CYS A 100 -9.86 9.22 -18.82
CA CYS A 100 -9.29 9.42 -20.16
C CYS A 100 -8.36 10.64 -20.28
N LEU A 101 -7.89 11.19 -19.15
CA LEU A 101 -6.98 12.34 -19.07
C LEU A 101 -5.74 11.97 -18.24
N MET A 102 -4.63 12.62 -18.54
CA MET A 102 -3.36 12.49 -17.80
C MET A 102 -2.88 13.88 -17.39
N PRO A 103 -3.52 14.49 -16.39
CA PRO A 103 -3.08 15.78 -15.87
C PRO A 103 -1.77 15.64 -15.10
N GLU A 104 -1.14 16.76 -14.79
CA GLU A 104 -0.13 16.80 -13.73
C GLU A 104 -0.85 16.71 -12.38
N TYR A 105 -0.47 15.70 -11.57
CA TYR A 105 -1.14 15.44 -10.30
C TYR A 105 -0.51 16.22 -9.15
N GLU A 106 -1.35 16.87 -8.37
CA GLU A 106 -1.01 17.53 -7.11
C GLU A 106 -1.69 16.82 -5.93
N VAL A 107 -0.94 16.61 -4.85
CA VAL A 107 -1.48 16.05 -3.60
C VAL A 107 -1.95 17.20 -2.70
N VAL A 108 -3.25 17.27 -2.47
CA VAL A 108 -3.90 18.27 -1.62
C VAL A 108 -4.10 17.69 -0.22
N ASN A 109 -3.55 18.37 0.79
CA ASN A 109 -3.56 17.84 2.16
C ASN A 109 -4.94 17.87 2.83
N SER A 110 -5.78 18.87 2.50
CA SER A 110 -7.09 19.04 3.11
C SER A 110 -8.16 19.33 2.06
N ILE A 111 -9.28 18.62 2.17
CA ILE A 111 -10.52 18.88 1.41
C ILE A 111 -11.27 20.11 1.95
N GLU A 112 -11.01 20.50 3.21
CA GLU A 112 -11.74 21.57 3.91
C GLU A 112 -11.55 22.94 3.25
N ASP A 113 -10.42 23.12 2.58
CA ASP A 113 -10.09 24.37 1.88
C ASP A 113 -10.70 24.45 0.47
N ASP A 114 -11.32 23.35 -0.02
CA ASP A 114 -11.90 23.29 -1.36
C ASP A 114 -13.42 23.05 -1.27
N SER A 115 -14.19 24.16 -1.35
CA SER A 115 -15.65 24.11 -1.21
C SER A 115 -16.35 23.29 -2.30
N GLU A 116 -15.74 23.11 -3.48
CA GLU A 116 -16.29 22.35 -4.58
C GLU A 116 -16.31 20.85 -4.27
N TYR A 117 -15.27 20.35 -3.57
CA TYR A 117 -15.10 18.92 -3.28
C TYR A 117 -15.49 18.54 -1.83
N TYR A 118 -16.10 19.46 -1.08
CA TYR A 118 -16.42 19.28 0.34
C TYR A 118 -17.24 18.01 0.64
N GLU A 119 -18.13 17.61 -0.26
CA GLU A 119 -18.95 16.39 -0.14
C GLU A 119 -18.12 15.09 -0.12
N LEU A 120 -16.90 15.12 -0.67
CA LEU A 120 -15.99 13.97 -0.63
C LEU A 120 -15.46 13.66 0.78
N ARG A 121 -15.59 14.60 1.72
CA ARG A 121 -15.21 14.40 3.12
C ARG A 121 -16.08 13.37 3.83
N ASN A 122 -17.33 13.23 3.40
CA ASN A 122 -18.35 12.41 4.06
C ASN A 122 -18.58 11.07 3.33
N ILE A 123 -17.53 10.47 2.77
CA ILE A 123 -17.61 9.13 2.20
C ILE A 123 -17.73 8.14 3.36
N ASP A 124 -18.84 7.39 3.39
CA ASP A 124 -19.11 6.33 4.36
C ASP A 124 -19.40 5.03 3.60
N GLY A 125 -18.36 4.24 3.41
CA GLY A 125 -18.41 2.98 2.68
C GLY A 125 -18.54 3.14 1.17
N GLN A 126 -19.76 3.15 0.62
CA GLN A 126 -20.01 3.27 -0.82
C GLN A 126 -20.18 4.73 -1.26
N LEU A 127 -19.55 5.08 -2.39
CA LEU A 127 -19.74 6.39 -3.02
C LEU A 127 -21.18 6.56 -3.53
N THR A 128 -21.78 7.70 -3.22
CA THR A 128 -22.99 8.14 -3.92
C THR A 128 -22.65 8.56 -5.35
N SER A 129 -23.62 8.61 -6.26
CA SER A 129 -23.41 9.07 -7.63
C SER A 129 -22.83 10.51 -7.72
N GLN A 130 -23.17 11.37 -6.75
CA GLN A 130 -22.62 12.71 -6.65
C GLN A 130 -21.15 12.68 -6.24
N GLN A 131 -20.80 11.91 -5.20
CA GLN A 131 -19.42 11.74 -4.76
C GLN A 131 -18.54 11.11 -5.82
N GLU A 132 -19.06 10.12 -6.55
CA GLU A 132 -18.36 9.51 -7.69
C GLU A 132 -18.04 10.54 -8.79
N SER A 133 -19.02 11.38 -9.15
CA SER A 133 -18.82 12.47 -10.12
C SER A 133 -17.77 13.48 -9.66
N LEU A 134 -17.79 13.87 -8.39
CA LEU A 134 -16.80 14.80 -7.80
C LEU A 134 -15.40 14.16 -7.75
N LEU A 135 -15.29 12.88 -7.37
CA LEU A 135 -14.03 12.16 -7.35
C LEU A 135 -13.41 12.09 -8.76
N LEU A 136 -14.21 11.77 -9.77
CA LEU A 136 -13.73 11.76 -11.15
C LEU A 136 -13.35 13.16 -11.65
N SER A 137 -14.08 14.21 -11.23
CA SER A 137 -13.75 15.61 -11.56
C SER A 137 -12.42 16.01 -10.95
N SER A 138 -12.18 15.72 -9.66
CA SER A 138 -10.91 16.03 -9.00
C SER A 138 -9.72 15.35 -9.70
N LEU A 139 -9.87 14.07 -10.10
CA LEU A 139 -8.83 13.36 -10.83
C LEU A 139 -8.59 13.93 -12.25
N LYS A 140 -9.62 14.44 -12.93
CA LYS A 140 -9.48 15.14 -14.23
C LYS A 140 -8.72 16.45 -14.10
N GLU A 141 -8.89 17.14 -12.98
CA GLU A 141 -8.17 18.38 -12.66
C GLU A 141 -6.76 18.12 -12.11
N GLY A 142 -6.39 16.87 -11.86
CA GLY A 142 -5.10 16.49 -11.28
C GLY A 142 -5.03 16.63 -9.75
N LYS A 143 -6.15 16.80 -9.05
CA LYS A 143 -6.20 16.90 -7.60
C LYS A 143 -6.35 15.54 -6.94
N ILE A 144 -5.44 15.20 -6.03
CA ILE A 144 -5.50 13.99 -5.17
C ILE A 144 -5.59 14.44 -3.73
N PHE A 145 -6.75 14.27 -3.11
CA PHE A 145 -6.94 14.58 -1.69
C PHE A 145 -6.37 13.48 -0.80
N LEU A 146 -5.40 13.83 0.04
CA LEU A 146 -4.68 12.88 0.89
C LEU A 146 -5.63 12.15 1.85
N GLY A 147 -6.58 12.88 2.44
CA GLY A 147 -7.50 12.32 3.43
C GLY A 147 -8.46 11.25 2.91
N ILE A 148 -8.62 11.14 1.58
CA ILE A 148 -9.45 10.12 0.91
C ILE A 148 -8.65 9.32 -0.13
N SER A 149 -7.34 9.29 0.00
CA SER A 149 -6.47 8.54 -0.93
C SER A 149 -6.81 7.05 -0.98
N GLY A 150 -7.26 6.49 0.12
CA GLY A 150 -7.73 5.10 0.22
C GLY A 150 -9.00 4.86 -0.61
N GLU A 151 -10.00 5.73 -0.49
CA GLU A 151 -11.26 5.68 -1.23
C GLU A 151 -11.01 5.82 -2.74
N ILE A 152 -10.14 6.75 -3.13
CA ILE A 152 -9.74 6.92 -4.54
C ILE A 152 -9.06 5.64 -5.05
N ALA A 153 -8.11 5.08 -4.29
CA ALA A 153 -7.41 3.87 -4.67
C ALA A 153 -8.36 2.67 -4.79
N LEU A 154 -9.27 2.51 -3.82
CA LEU A 154 -10.29 1.45 -3.84
C LEU A 154 -11.22 1.58 -5.05
N TYR A 155 -11.66 2.82 -5.34
CA TYR A 155 -12.50 3.09 -6.51
C TYR A 155 -11.79 2.71 -7.82
N ILE A 156 -10.52 3.08 -7.97
CA ILE A 156 -9.71 2.71 -9.15
C ILE A 156 -9.55 1.19 -9.25
N LEU A 157 -9.20 0.50 -8.16
CA LEU A 157 -9.04 -0.95 -8.17
C LEU A 157 -10.31 -1.70 -8.56
N LYS A 158 -11.48 -1.19 -8.16
CA LYS A 158 -12.78 -1.78 -8.50
C LYS A 158 -13.22 -1.50 -9.95
N ASN A 159 -12.88 -0.34 -10.50
CA ASN A 159 -13.42 0.14 -11.78
C ASN A 159 -12.41 0.14 -12.94
N ALA A 160 -11.11 -0.07 -12.65
CA ALA A 160 -10.06 -0.22 -13.66
C ALA A 160 -9.39 -1.59 -13.55
N PRO A 161 -9.87 -2.64 -14.24
CA PRO A 161 -9.31 -3.99 -14.14
C PRO A 161 -7.81 -4.07 -14.45
N ALA A 162 -7.30 -3.17 -15.29
CA ALA A 162 -5.88 -3.08 -15.61
C ALA A 162 -5.04 -2.75 -14.35
N ALA A 163 -5.55 -1.89 -13.45
CA ALA A 163 -4.89 -1.54 -12.19
C ALA A 163 -4.74 -2.79 -11.29
N MET A 164 -5.84 -3.50 -11.08
CA MET A 164 -5.87 -4.72 -10.26
C MET A 164 -4.90 -5.78 -10.82
N ASN A 165 -4.99 -6.05 -12.12
CA ASN A 165 -4.15 -7.04 -12.78
C ASN A 165 -2.66 -6.68 -12.71
N TYR A 166 -2.32 -5.41 -12.89
CA TYR A 166 -0.94 -4.94 -12.80
C TYR A 166 -0.38 -5.10 -11.39
N ILE A 167 -1.13 -4.65 -10.37
CA ILE A 167 -0.68 -4.74 -8.97
C ILE A 167 -0.47 -6.21 -8.56
N LYS A 168 -1.43 -7.10 -8.88
CA LYS A 168 -1.30 -8.53 -8.59
C LYS A 168 -0.16 -9.22 -9.37
N ALA A 169 0.09 -8.83 -10.59
CA ALA A 169 1.20 -9.38 -11.37
C ALA A 169 2.57 -8.92 -10.86
N ARG A 170 2.65 -7.68 -10.37
CA ARG A 170 3.89 -7.07 -9.89
C ARG A 170 4.25 -7.47 -8.47
N TYR A 171 3.26 -7.55 -7.58
CA TYR A 171 3.49 -7.77 -6.16
C TYR A 171 2.96 -9.14 -5.71
N THR A 172 3.85 -9.97 -5.21
CA THR A 172 3.53 -11.34 -4.81
C THR A 172 3.18 -11.48 -3.33
N HIS A 173 3.65 -10.56 -2.50
CA HIS A 173 3.45 -10.57 -1.04
C HIS A 173 3.26 -9.15 -0.51
N ILE A 174 2.44 -9.04 0.53
CA ILE A 174 2.19 -7.78 1.24
C ILE A 174 2.60 -7.96 2.70
N PHE A 175 3.46 -7.06 3.17
CA PHE A 175 3.89 -6.95 4.56
C PHE A 175 3.38 -5.64 5.12
N ILE A 176 2.63 -5.70 6.21
CA ILE A 176 2.05 -4.52 6.87
C ILE A 176 2.52 -4.52 8.31
N ASP A 177 3.30 -3.52 8.68
CA ASP A 177 3.68 -3.28 10.06
C ASP A 177 2.58 -2.49 10.76
N GLU A 178 2.28 -2.85 12.02
CA GLU A 178 1.21 -2.27 12.83
C GLU A 178 -0.20 -2.39 12.17
N TYR A 179 -0.54 -3.58 11.67
CA TYR A 179 -1.81 -3.84 10.98
C TYR A 179 -3.07 -3.49 11.79
N GLN A 180 -2.99 -3.46 13.12
CA GLN A 180 -4.09 -3.04 14.00
C GLN A 180 -4.49 -1.55 13.80
N ASP A 181 -3.64 -0.74 13.18
CA ASP A 181 -3.91 0.66 12.90
C ASP A 181 -4.61 0.85 11.52
N CYS A 182 -4.83 -0.24 10.76
CA CYS A 182 -5.58 -0.22 9.51
C CYS A 182 -7.07 0.00 9.77
N GLY A 183 -7.66 0.95 9.03
CA GLY A 183 -9.11 1.12 8.94
C GLY A 183 -9.76 0.15 7.95
N GLU A 184 -11.08 0.24 7.81
CA GLU A 184 -11.87 -0.65 6.95
C GLU A 184 -11.46 -0.58 5.47
N ILE A 185 -11.25 0.62 4.94
CA ILE A 185 -10.83 0.84 3.55
C ILE A 185 -9.48 0.17 3.25
N GLN A 186 -8.51 0.33 4.15
CA GLN A 186 -7.20 -0.29 4.00
C GLN A 186 -7.31 -1.81 4.02
N HIS A 187 -8.09 -2.34 4.95
CA HIS A 187 -8.36 -3.78 5.05
C HIS A 187 -8.99 -4.33 3.77
N GLU A 188 -10.02 -3.63 3.23
CA GLU A 188 -10.68 -4.02 1.99
C GLU A 188 -9.71 -4.04 0.81
N ILE A 189 -8.88 -2.99 0.66
CA ILE A 189 -7.87 -2.93 -0.40
C ILE A 189 -6.91 -4.13 -0.30
N PHE A 190 -6.41 -4.44 0.89
CA PHE A 190 -5.49 -5.57 1.05
C PHE A 190 -6.15 -6.91 0.76
N LEU A 191 -7.41 -7.11 1.15
CA LEU A 191 -8.16 -8.32 0.79
C LEU A 191 -8.38 -8.46 -0.73
N LEU A 192 -8.55 -7.35 -1.44
CA LEU A 192 -8.65 -7.38 -2.91
C LEU A 192 -7.33 -7.76 -3.59
N LEU A 193 -6.19 -7.46 -2.97
CA LEU A 193 -4.87 -7.66 -3.55
C LEU A 193 -4.27 -9.05 -3.28
N VAL A 194 -4.77 -9.79 -2.30
CA VAL A 194 -4.31 -11.15 -1.96
C VAL A 194 -5.05 -12.26 -2.69
#